data_8ae3c46ea3fc37dc17e4d784c1d88482
#
_entry.id   8ae3c46ea3fc37dc17e4d784c1d88482
#
_cell.length_a   1.000
_cell.length_b   1.000
_cell.length_c   1.000
_cell.angle_alpha   90.00
_cell.angle_beta   90.00
_cell.angle_gamma   90.00
#
_symmetry.space_group_name_H-M   'P 1'
#
loop_
_entity.id
_entity.type
_entity.pdbx_description
1 polymer ?
#
loop_
_entity_poly.entity_id
_entity_poly.type
_entity_poly.pdbx_seq_one_letter_code
_entity_poly.pdbx_strand_id
1 'polypeptide(L)'
;RCGTDDPRHAVKKMADGTPLVMRARTAAVATATVAGTAGGLATLAISEQAGAHLASRGINAIADSDLGEFSDFVGHGVMFTGFAAAGLGALRYVRRMTQQKQEVIEPAYREAPTSPFVSCGPNSEVDFDAIGKEGRRFVLMRLTPGEIENVVGGHSTEPVRIVIPREGSIEERAELAVRELTATGGINRSIICIASPTGVGYVNYVMAEALEYLTRGDCAVVVPQYAYVPSALALNKTTEGVHLQTAVIEAVA
;
A
#
# COMPACT_ATOMS: atom_id res chain seq x y z
N ARG A 1 46.29 16.18 -7.42
CA ARG A 1 45.17 17.14 -7.30
C ARG A 1 43.89 16.35 -7.54
N CYS A 2 43.25 15.88 -6.47
CA CYS A 2 41.89 15.33 -6.52
C CYS A 2 40.92 16.49 -6.68
N GLY A 3 40.23 16.56 -7.82
CA GLY A 3 39.11 17.44 -8.01
C GLY A 3 37.94 16.93 -7.15
N THR A 4 37.51 17.74 -6.21
CA THR A 4 36.27 17.52 -5.46
C THR A 4 35.11 17.88 -6.36
N ASP A 5 34.54 16.93 -7.07
CA ASP A 5 33.27 17.12 -7.74
C ASP A 5 32.17 17.24 -6.67
N ASP A 6 31.64 18.44 -6.52
CA ASP A 6 30.53 18.74 -5.61
C ASP A 6 29.31 17.90 -6.02
N PRO A 7 28.76 17.04 -5.13
CA PRO A 7 27.61 16.20 -5.44
C PRO A 7 26.37 17.00 -5.88
N ARG A 8 26.30 18.29 -5.56
CA ARG A 8 25.23 19.21 -6.04
C ARG A 8 25.28 19.44 -7.55
N HIS A 9 26.49 19.40 -8.16
CA HIS A 9 26.64 19.50 -9.61
C HIS A 9 26.17 18.24 -10.35
N ALA A 10 26.34 17.07 -9.77
CA ALA A 10 25.84 15.81 -10.32
C ALA A 10 24.31 15.75 -10.36
N VAL A 11 23.64 16.22 -9.30
CA VAL A 11 22.17 16.27 -9.22
C VAL A 11 21.59 17.27 -10.22
N LYS A 12 22.23 18.44 -10.40
CA LYS A 12 21.81 19.45 -11.39
C LYS A 12 21.96 18.93 -12.83
N LYS A 13 23.03 18.19 -13.12
CA LYS A 13 23.27 17.61 -14.43
C LYS A 13 22.28 16.48 -14.76
N MET A 14 21.80 15.72 -13.75
CA MET A 14 20.72 14.74 -13.93
C MET A 14 19.35 15.40 -14.16
N ALA A 15 19.08 16.53 -13.51
CA ALA A 15 17.83 17.28 -13.70
C ALA A 15 17.74 17.92 -15.10
N ASP A 16 18.85 18.42 -15.64
CA ASP A 16 18.90 19.05 -16.96
C ASP A 16 18.97 18.04 -18.12
N GLY A 17 19.29 16.77 -17.84
CA GLY A 17 19.48 15.70 -18.82
C GLY A 17 18.25 14.85 -19.14
N THR A 18 17.05 15.20 -18.65
CA THR A 18 15.83 14.45 -19.02
C THR A 18 15.57 14.61 -20.52
N PRO A 19 15.55 13.50 -21.29
CA PRO A 19 15.36 13.56 -22.74
C PRO A 19 14.06 14.31 -23.08
N LEU A 20 14.10 15.14 -24.12
CA LEU A 20 12.93 15.90 -24.61
C LEU A 20 11.70 15.01 -24.79
N VAL A 21 11.91 13.77 -25.19
CA VAL A 21 10.88 12.71 -25.33
C VAL A 21 10.18 12.37 -24.01
N MET A 22 10.91 12.37 -22.89
CA MET A 22 10.30 12.10 -21.57
C MET A 22 9.44 13.28 -21.10
N ARG A 23 9.87 14.51 -21.35
CA ARG A 23 9.09 15.72 -21.06
C ARG A 23 7.83 15.78 -21.92
N ALA A 24 7.93 15.45 -23.21
CA ALA A 24 6.80 15.38 -24.11
C ALA A 24 5.78 14.30 -23.71
N ARG A 25 6.25 13.12 -23.31
CA ARG A 25 5.37 12.04 -22.79
C ARG A 25 4.66 12.45 -21.50
N THR A 26 5.35 13.06 -20.55
CA THR A 26 4.76 13.51 -19.29
C THR A 26 3.72 14.60 -19.54
N ALA A 27 4.00 15.56 -20.43
CA ALA A 27 3.04 16.58 -20.84
C ALA A 27 1.82 15.99 -21.55
N ALA A 28 2.03 15.02 -22.46
CA ALA A 28 0.94 14.36 -23.18
C ALA A 28 0.04 13.56 -22.23
N VAL A 29 0.62 12.81 -21.28
CA VAL A 29 -0.14 12.07 -20.26
C VAL A 29 -0.92 13.04 -19.36
N ALA A 30 -0.31 14.13 -18.88
CA ALA A 30 -0.99 15.13 -18.08
C ALA A 30 -2.16 15.77 -18.84
N THR A 31 -1.95 16.14 -20.11
CA THR A 31 -3.01 16.72 -20.95
C THR A 31 -4.15 15.72 -21.20
N ALA A 32 -3.82 14.46 -21.49
CA ALA A 32 -4.83 13.40 -21.67
C ALA A 32 -5.62 13.13 -20.38
N THR A 33 -4.95 13.16 -19.22
CA THR A 33 -5.61 13.00 -17.91
C THR A 33 -6.56 14.16 -17.64
N VAL A 34 -6.13 15.41 -17.85
CA VAL A 34 -6.98 16.59 -17.65
C VAL A 34 -8.17 16.59 -18.62
N ALA A 35 -7.94 16.27 -19.90
CA ALA A 35 -9.02 16.20 -20.89
C ALA A 35 -9.99 15.06 -20.56
N GLY A 36 -9.49 13.90 -20.13
CA GLY A 36 -10.32 12.76 -19.71
C GLY A 36 -11.16 13.05 -18.46
N THR A 37 -10.58 13.72 -17.46
CA THR A 37 -11.34 14.13 -16.26
C THR A 37 -12.35 15.21 -16.56
N ALA A 38 -12.01 16.22 -17.37
CA ALA A 38 -12.96 17.26 -17.78
C ALA A 38 -14.11 16.70 -18.61
N GLY A 39 -13.82 15.81 -19.56
CA GLY A 39 -14.84 15.12 -20.36
C GLY A 39 -15.73 14.23 -19.48
N GLY A 40 -15.16 13.49 -18.52
CA GLY A 40 -15.91 12.69 -17.55
C GLY A 40 -16.85 13.53 -16.69
N LEU A 41 -16.38 14.66 -16.16
CA LEU A 41 -17.19 15.57 -15.37
C LEU A 41 -18.30 16.21 -16.19
N ALA A 42 -18.03 16.62 -17.45
CA ALA A 42 -19.04 17.15 -18.33
C ALA A 42 -20.14 16.09 -18.67
N THR A 43 -19.73 14.86 -18.92
CA THR A 43 -20.67 13.75 -19.16
C THR A 43 -21.56 13.49 -17.94
N LEU A 44 -20.98 13.51 -16.73
CA LEU A 44 -21.73 13.37 -15.49
C LEU A 44 -22.71 14.52 -15.29
N ALA A 45 -22.30 15.77 -15.53
CA ALA A 45 -23.19 16.93 -15.41
C ALA A 45 -24.35 16.89 -16.42
N ILE A 46 -24.09 16.50 -17.67
CA ILE A 46 -25.13 16.37 -18.68
C ILE A 46 -26.09 15.23 -18.32
N SER A 47 -25.58 14.08 -17.88
CA SER A 47 -26.42 12.95 -17.48
C SER A 47 -27.25 13.25 -16.23
N GLU A 48 -26.69 14.01 -15.30
CA GLU A 48 -27.42 14.48 -14.10
C GLU A 48 -28.57 15.41 -14.49
N GLN A 49 -28.32 16.44 -15.32
CA GLN A 49 -29.37 17.37 -15.78
C GLN A 49 -30.46 16.64 -16.57
N ALA A 50 -30.08 15.77 -17.51
CA ALA A 50 -31.08 15.01 -18.30
C ALA A 50 -31.92 14.08 -17.40
N GLY A 51 -31.30 13.41 -16.45
CA GLY A 51 -32.00 12.54 -15.50
C GLY A 51 -32.89 13.32 -14.52
N ALA A 52 -32.44 14.48 -14.03
CA ALA A 52 -33.25 15.35 -13.18
C ALA A 52 -34.50 15.84 -13.92
N HIS A 53 -34.39 16.25 -15.18
CA HIS A 53 -35.54 16.64 -15.99
C HIS A 53 -36.51 15.47 -16.26
N LEU A 54 -36.01 14.26 -16.44
CA LEU A 54 -36.88 13.07 -16.59
C LEU A 54 -37.60 12.76 -15.27
N ALA A 55 -36.89 12.88 -14.12
CA ALA A 55 -37.47 12.66 -12.80
C ALA A 55 -38.55 13.73 -12.49
N SER A 56 -38.26 15.02 -12.76
CA SER A 56 -39.24 16.10 -12.53
C SER A 56 -40.50 15.92 -13.39
N ARG A 57 -40.38 15.52 -14.68
CA ARG A 57 -41.55 15.17 -15.52
C ARG A 57 -42.35 14.00 -14.97
N GLY A 58 -41.66 12.96 -14.46
CA GLY A 58 -42.31 11.83 -13.81
C GLY A 58 -43.08 12.24 -12.56
N ILE A 59 -42.51 13.10 -11.74
CA ILE A 59 -43.17 13.64 -10.52
C ILE A 59 -44.39 14.45 -10.89
N ASN A 60 -44.29 15.38 -11.85
CA ASN A 60 -45.39 16.19 -12.31
C ASN A 60 -46.54 15.33 -12.93
N ALA A 61 -46.19 14.26 -13.64
CA ALA A 61 -47.15 13.32 -14.19
C ALA A 61 -47.90 12.52 -13.11
N ILE A 62 -47.22 12.16 -12.00
CA ILE A 62 -47.85 11.45 -10.88
C ILE A 62 -48.69 12.40 -10.02
N ALA A 63 -48.25 13.64 -9.85
CA ALA A 63 -48.98 14.66 -9.09
C ALA A 63 -50.17 15.24 -9.85
N ASP A 64 -50.34 14.92 -11.15
CA ASP A 64 -51.35 15.49 -12.04
C ASP A 64 -51.38 17.04 -12.02
N SER A 65 -50.18 17.64 -11.77
CA SER A 65 -50.00 19.08 -11.70
C SER A 65 -48.54 19.45 -11.98
N ASP A 66 -48.33 20.67 -12.46
CA ASP A 66 -46.98 21.22 -12.59
C ASP A 66 -46.55 21.83 -11.26
N LEU A 67 -45.55 21.18 -10.59
CA LEU A 67 -44.99 21.63 -9.31
C LEU A 67 -43.84 22.61 -9.48
N GLY A 68 -43.52 23.01 -10.74
CA GLY A 68 -42.51 24.01 -11.04
C GLY A 68 -41.11 23.68 -10.41
N GLU A 69 -40.49 24.70 -9.80
CA GLU A 69 -39.15 24.58 -9.22
C GLU A 69 -39.02 23.46 -8.15
N PHE A 70 -40.11 23.08 -7.50
CA PHE A 70 -40.09 22.01 -6.50
C PHE A 70 -39.84 20.63 -7.15
N SER A 71 -40.46 20.36 -8.32
CA SER A 71 -40.21 19.10 -9.02
C SER A 71 -38.78 19.01 -9.55
N ASP A 72 -38.19 20.13 -9.97
CA ASP A 72 -36.80 20.19 -10.42
C ASP A 72 -35.84 19.96 -9.25
N PHE A 73 -36.08 20.59 -8.08
CA PHE A 73 -35.28 20.36 -6.90
C PHE A 73 -35.29 18.89 -6.46
N VAL A 74 -36.46 18.26 -6.44
CA VAL A 74 -36.59 16.83 -6.11
C VAL A 74 -35.93 15.96 -7.18
N GLY A 75 -36.05 16.30 -8.46
CA GLY A 75 -35.40 15.61 -9.57
C GLY A 75 -33.86 15.58 -9.44
N HIS A 76 -33.26 16.72 -9.13
CA HIS A 76 -31.82 16.81 -8.85
C HIS A 76 -31.43 16.02 -7.60
N GLY A 77 -32.24 16.07 -6.54
CA GLY A 77 -32.00 15.29 -5.31
C GLY A 77 -32.00 13.78 -5.56
N VAL A 78 -32.94 13.28 -6.36
CA VAL A 78 -33.01 11.86 -6.76
C VAL A 78 -31.77 11.45 -7.58
N MET A 79 -31.37 12.27 -8.54
CA MET A 79 -30.19 11.99 -9.37
C MET A 79 -28.90 12.01 -8.56
N PHE A 80 -28.72 13.01 -7.70
CA PHE A 80 -27.56 13.08 -6.82
C PHE A 80 -27.45 11.85 -5.89
N THR A 81 -28.59 11.46 -5.29
CA THR A 81 -28.65 10.25 -4.45
C THR A 81 -28.33 9.00 -5.23
N GLY A 82 -28.85 8.89 -6.48
CA GLY A 82 -28.56 7.78 -7.38
C GLY A 82 -27.08 7.67 -7.72
N PHE A 83 -26.42 8.77 -8.08
CA PHE A 83 -24.99 8.80 -8.36
C PHE A 83 -24.15 8.47 -7.12
N ALA A 84 -24.51 9.00 -5.95
CA ALA A 84 -23.84 8.68 -4.70
C ALA A 84 -23.95 7.19 -4.36
N ALA A 85 -25.14 6.60 -4.50
CA ALA A 85 -25.37 5.18 -4.28
C ALA A 85 -24.60 4.30 -5.27
N ALA A 86 -24.58 4.67 -6.56
CA ALA A 86 -23.81 3.96 -7.59
C ALA A 86 -22.31 4.03 -7.33
N GLY A 87 -21.79 5.20 -6.95
CA GLY A 87 -20.38 5.40 -6.59
C GLY A 87 -19.97 4.57 -5.37
N LEU A 88 -20.80 4.55 -4.32
CA LEU A 88 -20.59 3.70 -3.14
C LEU A 88 -20.67 2.21 -3.48
N GLY A 89 -21.59 1.83 -4.35
CA GLY A 89 -21.71 0.45 -4.86
C GLY A 89 -20.47 0.01 -5.61
N ALA A 90 -19.98 0.84 -6.53
CA ALA A 90 -18.77 0.59 -7.29
C ALA A 90 -17.54 0.48 -6.36
N LEU A 91 -17.42 1.38 -5.39
CA LEU A 91 -16.32 1.35 -4.41
C LEU A 91 -16.36 0.06 -3.57
N ARG A 92 -17.56 -0.34 -3.10
CA ARG A 92 -17.73 -1.61 -2.36
C ARG A 92 -17.40 -2.81 -3.22
N TYR A 93 -17.81 -2.81 -4.49
CA TYR A 93 -17.50 -3.88 -5.44
C TYR A 93 -16.00 -4.00 -5.67
N VAL A 94 -15.30 -2.88 -5.95
CA VAL A 94 -13.84 -2.86 -6.12
C VAL A 94 -13.12 -3.32 -4.86
N ARG A 95 -13.57 -2.88 -3.68
CA ARG A 95 -13.01 -3.35 -2.40
C ARG A 95 -13.16 -4.86 -2.22
N ARG A 96 -14.34 -5.42 -2.50
CA ARG A 96 -14.59 -6.87 -2.41
C ARG A 96 -13.70 -7.65 -3.39
N MET A 97 -13.62 -7.22 -4.64
CA MET A 97 -12.76 -7.88 -5.62
C MET A 97 -11.28 -7.86 -5.26
N THR A 98 -10.80 -6.76 -4.67
CA THR A 98 -9.42 -6.64 -4.22
C THR A 98 -9.14 -7.50 -2.98
N GLN A 99 -10.07 -7.58 -2.05
CA GLN A 99 -9.95 -8.47 -0.88
C GLN A 99 -9.91 -9.93 -1.30
N GLN A 100 -10.80 -10.38 -2.19
CA GLN A 100 -10.80 -11.76 -2.70
C GLN A 100 -9.47 -12.14 -3.38
N LYS A 101 -8.83 -11.22 -4.11
CA LYS A 101 -7.50 -11.47 -4.70
C LYS A 101 -6.39 -11.62 -3.66
N GLN A 102 -6.54 -10.98 -2.51
CA GLN A 102 -5.59 -11.13 -1.38
C GLN A 102 -5.79 -12.45 -0.62
N GLU A 103 -6.98 -13.03 -0.67
CA GLU A 103 -7.28 -14.32 -0.05
C GLU A 103 -6.70 -15.52 -0.84
N VAL A 104 -6.39 -15.33 -2.13
CA VAL A 104 -5.78 -16.39 -2.95
C VAL A 104 -4.28 -16.47 -2.64
N ILE A 105 -3.91 -17.48 -1.85
CA ILE A 105 -2.52 -17.75 -1.48
C ILE A 105 -1.99 -18.86 -2.40
N GLU A 106 -0.85 -18.60 -3.03
CA GLU A 106 -0.16 -19.57 -3.86
C GLU A 106 0.30 -20.78 -3.02
N PRO A 107 0.33 -22.00 -3.61
CA PRO A 107 0.71 -23.20 -2.87
C PRO A 107 2.02 -23.11 -2.10
N ALA A 108 3.02 -22.40 -2.64
CA ALA A 108 4.33 -22.22 -2.02
C ALA A 108 4.31 -21.38 -0.72
N TYR A 109 3.22 -20.65 -0.45
CA TYR A 109 3.11 -19.75 0.71
C TYR A 109 1.97 -20.15 1.66
N ARG A 110 1.55 -21.42 1.64
CA ARG A 110 0.46 -21.93 2.48
C ARG A 110 0.94 -22.47 3.82
N GLU A 111 2.19 -22.90 3.90
CA GLU A 111 2.76 -23.46 5.11
C GLU A 111 3.53 -22.41 5.90
N ALA A 112 3.40 -22.45 7.23
CA ALA A 112 4.12 -21.55 8.10
C ALA A 112 5.63 -21.80 8.03
N PRO A 113 6.47 -20.76 8.23
CA PRO A 113 7.91 -20.89 8.20
C PRO A 113 8.40 -21.74 9.40
N THR A 114 9.43 -22.55 9.16
CA THR A 114 10.09 -23.35 10.18
C THR A 114 11.30 -22.66 10.80
N SER A 115 11.71 -21.53 10.26
CA SER A 115 12.84 -20.77 10.77
C SER A 115 12.48 -19.99 12.03
N PRO A 116 13.35 -19.98 13.05
CA PRO A 116 13.15 -19.19 14.26
C PRO A 116 13.45 -17.70 14.07
N PHE A 117 13.98 -17.28 12.91
CA PHE A 117 14.41 -15.92 12.60
C PHE A 117 13.36 -15.09 11.85
N VAL A 118 12.13 -15.58 11.75
CA VAL A 118 11.05 -14.87 11.05
C VAL A 118 9.76 -14.88 11.86
N SER A 119 8.91 -13.88 11.64
CA SER A 119 7.54 -13.92 12.17
C SER A 119 6.79 -15.16 11.69
N CYS A 120 5.88 -15.63 12.50
CA CYS A 120 5.13 -16.88 12.31
C CYS A 120 5.99 -18.16 12.37
N GLY A 121 7.27 -18.05 12.68
CA GLY A 121 8.15 -19.18 12.96
C GLY A 121 8.04 -19.65 14.41
N PRO A 122 8.85 -20.64 14.82
CA PRO A 122 8.75 -21.28 16.15
C PRO A 122 8.89 -20.32 17.34
N ASN A 123 9.59 -19.19 17.17
CA ASN A 123 9.83 -18.22 18.24
C ASN A 123 8.86 -17.02 18.19
N SER A 124 7.96 -16.96 17.20
CA SER A 124 7.08 -15.83 16.94
C SER A 124 5.74 -15.98 17.66
N GLU A 125 5.19 -14.87 18.14
CA GLU A 125 3.82 -14.77 18.66
C GLU A 125 2.80 -14.46 17.55
N VAL A 126 3.26 -14.13 16.34
CA VAL A 126 2.40 -13.72 15.23
C VAL A 126 1.76 -14.93 14.55
N ASP A 127 0.43 -14.91 14.44
CA ASP A 127 -0.31 -15.93 13.70
C ASP A 127 -0.06 -15.79 12.19
N PHE A 128 0.21 -16.93 11.54
CA PHE A 128 0.46 -16.98 10.10
C PHE A 128 -0.76 -16.55 9.26
N ASP A 129 -1.97 -16.76 9.75
CA ASP A 129 -3.20 -16.33 9.09
C ASP A 129 -3.42 -14.81 9.20
N ALA A 130 -2.85 -14.16 10.20
CA ALA A 130 -3.01 -12.73 10.43
C ALA A 130 -2.18 -11.83 9.48
N ILE A 131 -1.11 -12.34 8.88
CA ILE A 131 -0.20 -11.51 8.06
C ILE A 131 -0.59 -11.38 6.58
N GLY A 132 -1.61 -12.11 6.15
CA GLY A 132 -2.10 -12.10 4.77
C GLY A 132 -1.06 -12.54 3.73
N LYS A 133 -1.42 -12.45 2.45
CA LYS A 133 -0.62 -12.97 1.33
C LYS A 133 0.79 -12.36 1.24
N GLU A 134 0.89 -11.05 1.30
CA GLU A 134 2.17 -10.36 1.10
C GLU A 134 3.09 -10.52 2.33
N GLY A 135 2.52 -10.61 3.54
CA GLY A 135 3.30 -10.94 4.73
C GLY A 135 3.86 -12.37 4.67
N ARG A 136 3.05 -13.35 4.24
CA ARG A 136 3.51 -14.74 4.05
C ARG A 136 4.65 -14.83 3.04
N ARG A 137 4.52 -14.17 1.89
CA ARG A 137 5.60 -14.08 0.91
C ARG A 137 6.85 -13.47 1.52
N PHE A 138 6.70 -12.35 2.23
CA PHE A 138 7.82 -11.65 2.81
C PHE A 138 8.63 -12.52 3.77
N VAL A 139 7.99 -13.25 4.68
CA VAL A 139 8.71 -14.10 5.65
C VAL A 139 9.28 -15.37 5.02
N LEU A 140 8.66 -15.90 3.95
CA LEU A 140 9.08 -17.13 3.29
C LEU A 140 10.15 -16.92 2.20
N MET A 141 10.27 -15.71 1.65
CA MET A 141 11.23 -15.38 0.59
C MET A 141 12.56 -14.82 1.11
N ARG A 142 12.88 -14.97 2.40
CA ARG A 142 14.18 -14.57 2.92
C ARG A 142 15.31 -15.39 2.31
N LEU A 143 16.48 -14.79 2.20
CA LEU A 143 17.67 -15.53 1.79
C LEU A 143 18.17 -16.45 2.92
N THR A 144 18.66 -17.60 2.54
CA THR A 144 19.37 -18.48 3.47
C THR A 144 20.85 -18.08 3.57
N PRO A 145 21.56 -18.42 4.66
CA PRO A 145 23.00 -18.16 4.75
C PRO A 145 23.78 -18.69 3.56
N GLY A 146 23.46 -19.90 3.06
CA GLY A 146 24.13 -20.49 1.90
C GLY A 146 23.91 -19.71 0.61
N GLU A 147 22.73 -19.15 0.37
CA GLU A 147 22.46 -18.29 -0.80
C GLU A 147 23.27 -17.00 -0.71
N ILE A 148 23.37 -16.40 0.46
CA ILE A 148 24.17 -15.19 0.69
C ILE A 148 25.65 -15.48 0.46
N GLU A 149 26.18 -16.55 1.06
CA GLU A 149 27.59 -16.95 0.95
C GLU A 149 27.99 -17.27 -0.50
N ASN A 150 27.09 -17.89 -1.26
CA ASN A 150 27.32 -18.18 -2.68
C ASN A 150 27.49 -16.92 -3.55
N VAL A 151 26.89 -15.80 -3.16
CA VAL A 151 26.93 -14.55 -3.93
C VAL A 151 28.03 -13.61 -3.45
N VAL A 152 28.13 -13.38 -2.13
CA VAL A 152 29.03 -12.36 -1.59
C VAL A 152 30.27 -12.95 -0.91
N GLY A 153 30.35 -14.28 -0.78
CA GLY A 153 31.43 -15.00 -0.12
C GLY A 153 31.49 -14.77 1.39
N GLY A 154 32.38 -15.51 2.04
CA GLY A 154 32.59 -15.41 3.49
C GLY A 154 31.49 -16.07 4.31
N HIS A 155 31.50 -15.86 5.64
CA HIS A 155 30.48 -16.36 6.54
C HIS A 155 29.28 -15.42 6.59
N SER A 156 28.07 -15.96 6.64
CA SER A 156 26.82 -15.21 6.77
C SER A 156 25.94 -15.76 7.88
N THR A 157 24.99 -14.97 8.32
CA THR A 157 23.94 -15.37 9.28
C THR A 157 22.59 -15.40 8.57
N GLU A 158 21.61 -16.06 9.18
CA GLU A 158 20.24 -16.02 8.66
C GLU A 158 19.60 -14.65 8.96
N PRO A 159 19.10 -13.91 7.95
CA PRO A 159 18.47 -12.62 8.16
C PRO A 159 17.15 -12.74 8.89
N VAL A 160 16.75 -11.70 9.62
CA VAL A 160 15.50 -11.64 10.36
C VAL A 160 14.46 -10.88 9.56
N ARG A 161 13.27 -11.48 9.36
CA ARG A 161 12.13 -10.82 8.72
C ARG A 161 10.90 -10.86 9.63
N ILE A 162 10.41 -9.69 10.00
CA ILE A 162 9.30 -9.50 10.92
C ILE A 162 8.15 -8.80 10.22
N VAL A 163 6.94 -9.34 10.38
CA VAL A 163 5.70 -8.71 9.93
C VAL A 163 4.82 -8.48 11.14
N ILE A 164 4.43 -7.24 11.34
CA ILE A 164 3.45 -6.88 12.37
C ILE A 164 2.08 -6.78 11.72
N PRO A 165 1.12 -7.62 12.14
CA PRO A 165 -0.22 -7.64 11.58
C PRO A 165 -0.96 -6.33 11.90
N ARG A 166 -2.10 -6.11 11.25
CA ARG A 166 -2.84 -4.87 11.37
C ARG A 166 -3.78 -4.83 12.58
N GLU A 167 -4.01 -5.94 13.23
CA GLU A 167 -4.89 -6.09 14.39
C GLU A 167 -4.25 -5.50 15.65
N GLY A 168 -5.06 -4.85 16.48
CA GLY A 168 -4.64 -4.19 17.71
C GLY A 168 -4.43 -2.68 17.58
N SER A 169 -4.19 -2.02 18.71
CA SER A 169 -3.85 -0.60 18.79
C SER A 169 -2.43 -0.33 18.25
N ILE A 170 -2.09 0.93 18.01
CA ILE A 170 -0.75 1.32 17.56
C ILE A 170 0.30 0.93 18.59
N GLU A 171 -0.02 1.13 19.87
CA GLU A 171 0.86 0.84 21.01
C GLU A 171 1.11 -0.67 21.14
N GLU A 172 0.05 -1.48 21.14
CA GLU A 172 0.15 -2.96 21.20
C GLU A 172 1.00 -3.52 20.06
N ARG A 173 0.86 -2.94 18.86
CA ARG A 173 1.59 -3.37 17.67
C ARG A 173 3.05 -2.92 17.69
N ALA A 174 3.35 -1.76 18.25
CA ALA A 174 4.72 -1.31 18.47
C ALA A 174 5.43 -2.20 19.52
N GLU A 175 4.75 -2.54 20.61
CA GLU A 175 5.26 -3.48 21.60
C GLU A 175 5.46 -4.89 21.00
N LEU A 176 4.53 -5.36 20.15
CA LEU A 176 4.67 -6.63 19.45
C LEU A 176 5.92 -6.63 18.56
N ALA A 177 6.24 -5.50 17.89
CA ALA A 177 7.46 -5.40 17.09
C ALA A 177 8.72 -5.61 17.93
N VAL A 178 8.77 -5.06 19.13
CA VAL A 178 9.90 -5.26 20.07
C VAL A 178 9.98 -6.71 20.56
N ARG A 179 8.82 -7.33 20.89
CA ARG A 179 8.78 -8.74 21.29
C ARG A 179 9.25 -9.65 20.17
N GLU A 180 8.76 -9.45 18.96
CA GLU A 180 9.18 -10.21 17.76
C GLU A 180 10.68 -10.05 17.48
N LEU A 181 11.21 -8.82 17.52
CA LEU A 181 12.65 -8.55 17.40
C LEU A 181 13.47 -9.29 18.44
N THR A 182 12.98 -9.31 19.68
CA THR A 182 13.66 -9.98 20.78
C THR A 182 13.62 -11.50 20.61
N ALA A 183 12.45 -12.06 20.33
CA ALA A 183 12.24 -13.50 20.21
C ALA A 183 12.98 -14.11 19.01
N THR A 184 13.09 -13.37 17.90
CA THR A 184 13.80 -13.81 16.70
C THR A 184 15.30 -13.46 16.74
N GLY A 185 15.78 -12.77 17.77
CA GLY A 185 17.16 -12.26 17.86
C GLY A 185 17.43 -11.08 16.94
N GLY A 186 16.40 -10.48 16.35
CA GLY A 186 16.51 -9.32 15.46
C GLY A 186 17.01 -8.07 16.14
N ILE A 187 16.75 -7.91 17.45
CA ILE A 187 17.20 -6.76 18.25
C ILE A 187 18.73 -6.66 18.34
N ASN A 188 19.44 -7.76 18.18
CA ASN A 188 20.91 -7.82 18.26
C ASN A 188 21.59 -7.73 16.89
N ARG A 189 20.84 -7.48 15.81
CA ARG A 189 21.41 -7.34 14.47
C ARG A 189 22.09 -5.98 14.31
N SER A 190 23.14 -5.94 13.48
CA SER A 190 23.86 -4.69 13.20
C SER A 190 22.98 -3.62 12.56
N ILE A 191 21.94 -4.02 11.83
CA ILE A 191 20.99 -3.11 11.17
C ILE A 191 19.56 -3.61 11.41
N ILE A 192 18.72 -2.71 11.93
CA ILE A 192 17.26 -2.88 11.98
C ILE A 192 16.65 -1.90 10.99
N CYS A 193 15.98 -2.43 9.95
CA CYS A 193 15.30 -1.65 8.93
C CYS A 193 13.78 -1.72 9.16
N ILE A 194 13.14 -0.59 9.42
CA ILE A 194 11.67 -0.50 9.50
C ILE A 194 11.15 -0.09 8.13
N ALA A 195 10.57 -1.03 7.41
CA ALA A 195 10.12 -0.85 6.04
C ALA A 195 8.62 -0.55 5.99
N SER A 196 8.25 0.61 5.42
CA SER A 196 6.84 0.97 5.20
C SER A 196 6.25 0.13 4.07
N PRO A 197 5.22 -0.71 4.33
CA PRO A 197 4.57 -1.47 3.29
C PRO A 197 3.61 -0.61 2.48
N THR A 198 3.20 -1.12 1.32
CA THR A 198 2.03 -0.60 0.59
C THR A 198 0.73 -0.95 1.33
N GLY A 199 -0.40 -0.39 0.88
CA GLY A 199 -1.71 -0.69 1.46
C GLY A 199 -2.13 -2.17 1.42
N VAL A 200 -1.51 -3.00 0.58
CA VAL A 200 -1.71 -4.46 0.57
C VAL A 200 -0.71 -5.22 1.44
N GLY A 201 0.17 -4.54 2.15
CA GLY A 201 1.22 -5.14 2.95
C GLY A 201 2.49 -5.51 2.17
N TYR A 202 2.58 -5.19 0.89
CA TYR A 202 3.75 -5.47 0.06
C TYR A 202 4.93 -4.55 0.42
N VAL A 203 6.10 -5.14 0.53
CA VAL A 203 7.41 -4.48 0.61
C VAL A 203 8.23 -4.88 -0.61
N ASN A 204 9.10 -4.01 -1.08
CA ASN A 204 10.00 -4.33 -2.19
C ASN A 204 10.99 -5.43 -1.76
N TYR A 205 10.80 -6.64 -2.28
CA TYR A 205 11.64 -7.80 -1.95
C TYR A 205 13.10 -7.60 -2.35
N VAL A 206 13.35 -6.92 -3.47
CA VAL A 206 14.72 -6.62 -3.93
C VAL A 206 15.45 -5.73 -2.92
N MET A 207 14.76 -4.79 -2.28
CA MET A 207 15.34 -3.97 -1.20
C MET A 207 15.72 -4.83 0.01
N ALA A 208 14.84 -5.74 0.44
CA ALA A 208 15.11 -6.62 1.55
C ALA A 208 16.28 -7.58 1.24
N GLU A 209 16.28 -8.22 0.08
CA GLU A 209 17.36 -9.10 -0.37
C GLU A 209 18.70 -8.35 -0.52
N ALA A 210 18.68 -7.13 -1.07
CA ALA A 210 19.87 -6.30 -1.18
C ALA A 210 20.47 -5.99 0.20
N LEU A 211 19.64 -5.69 1.20
CA LEU A 211 20.08 -5.49 2.58
C LEU A 211 20.68 -6.78 3.15
N GLU A 212 20.05 -7.93 2.92
CA GLU A 212 20.55 -9.24 3.37
C GLU A 212 21.91 -9.58 2.78
N TYR A 213 22.14 -9.31 1.47
CA TYR A 213 23.45 -9.47 0.84
C TYR A 213 24.49 -8.50 1.42
N LEU A 214 24.16 -7.21 1.53
CA LEU A 214 25.08 -6.17 2.00
C LEU A 214 25.55 -6.38 3.43
N THR A 215 24.68 -6.93 4.28
CA THR A 215 24.96 -7.19 5.70
C THR A 215 25.41 -8.62 5.97
N ARG A 216 25.46 -9.46 4.92
CA ARG A 216 25.67 -10.91 5.07
C ARG A 216 24.66 -11.56 6.02
N GLY A 217 23.41 -11.11 5.95
CA GLY A 217 22.33 -11.57 6.81
C GLY A 217 22.28 -10.97 8.21
N ASP A 218 23.28 -10.14 8.60
CA ASP A 218 23.29 -9.48 9.92
C ASP A 218 22.36 -8.25 9.93
N CYS A 219 21.10 -8.49 9.61
CA CYS A 219 20.05 -7.48 9.59
C CYS A 219 18.70 -8.05 10.02
N ALA A 220 17.82 -7.14 10.46
CA ALA A 220 16.42 -7.38 10.69
C ALA A 220 15.56 -6.39 9.87
N VAL A 221 14.54 -6.89 9.18
CA VAL A 221 13.57 -6.04 8.46
C VAL A 221 12.20 -6.20 9.10
N VAL A 222 11.65 -5.10 9.62
CA VAL A 222 10.35 -5.04 10.28
C VAL A 222 9.35 -4.35 9.36
N VAL A 223 8.21 -5.00 9.13
CA VAL A 223 7.15 -4.53 8.23
C VAL A 223 5.84 -4.37 9.01
N PRO A 224 5.50 -3.16 9.49
CA PRO A 224 4.24 -2.89 10.16
C PRO A 224 3.12 -2.70 9.14
N GLN A 225 2.24 -3.69 8.99
CA GLN A 225 1.11 -3.65 8.04
C GLN A 225 -0.01 -2.73 8.58
N TYR A 226 -0.57 -1.85 7.76
CA TYR A 226 -1.64 -0.93 8.16
C TYR A 226 -2.97 -1.13 7.42
N ALA A 227 -2.96 -1.90 6.31
CA ALA A 227 -4.16 -2.20 5.53
C ALA A 227 -3.97 -3.50 4.73
N TYR A 228 -5.07 -4.00 4.12
CA TYR A 228 -5.06 -5.14 3.19
C TYR A 228 -5.74 -4.78 1.85
N VAL A 229 -5.76 -3.51 1.51
CA VAL A 229 -6.33 -3.02 0.26
C VAL A 229 -5.28 -2.17 -0.49
N PRO A 230 -5.38 -2.06 -1.82
CA PRO A 230 -4.50 -1.19 -2.59
C PRO A 230 -4.41 0.22 -2.01
N SER A 231 -3.23 0.85 -2.09
CA SER A 231 -2.96 2.16 -1.48
C SER A 231 -3.96 3.24 -1.88
N ALA A 232 -4.46 3.23 -3.13
CA ALA A 232 -5.51 4.14 -3.60
C ALA A 232 -6.84 3.99 -2.84
N LEU A 233 -7.11 2.82 -2.24
CA LEU A 233 -8.30 2.55 -1.43
C LEU A 233 -8.03 2.63 0.07
N ALA A 234 -6.76 2.80 0.46
CA ALA A 234 -6.29 2.88 1.83
C ALA A 234 -5.96 4.32 2.27
N LEU A 235 -6.38 5.34 1.51
CA LEU A 235 -6.04 6.74 1.78
C LEU A 235 -6.43 7.21 3.19
N ASN A 236 -7.53 6.69 3.73
CA ASN A 236 -7.97 6.97 5.09
C ASN A 236 -7.15 6.24 6.17
N LYS A 237 -6.23 5.34 5.79
CA LYS A 237 -5.36 4.57 6.67
C LYS A 237 -3.88 5.00 6.60
N THR A 238 -3.53 5.92 5.71
CA THR A 238 -2.14 6.38 5.56
C THR A 238 -1.62 7.07 6.82
N THR A 239 -2.47 7.87 7.50
CA THR A 239 -2.11 8.52 8.77
C THR A 239 -1.85 7.48 9.86
N GLU A 240 -2.68 6.43 9.97
CA GLU A 240 -2.46 5.31 10.89
C GLU A 240 -1.13 4.60 10.58
N GLY A 241 -0.83 4.39 9.28
CA GLY A 241 0.45 3.80 8.86
C GLY A 241 1.67 4.63 9.29
N VAL A 242 1.60 5.96 9.18
CA VAL A 242 2.66 6.87 9.63
C VAL A 242 2.83 6.79 11.16
N HIS A 243 1.72 6.89 11.91
CA HIS A 243 1.76 6.83 13.37
C HIS A 243 2.32 5.49 13.86
N LEU A 244 1.89 4.37 13.25
CA LEU A 244 2.41 3.06 13.60
C LEU A 244 3.90 2.93 13.33
N GLN A 245 4.36 3.40 12.17
CA GLN A 245 5.79 3.36 11.84
C GLN A 245 6.61 4.19 12.83
N THR A 246 6.13 5.38 13.20
CA THR A 246 6.78 6.22 14.21
C THR A 246 6.81 5.51 15.57
N ALA A 247 5.70 4.94 16.03
CA ALA A 247 5.63 4.23 17.30
C ALA A 247 6.57 3.01 17.33
N VAL A 248 6.68 2.26 16.23
CA VAL A 248 7.64 1.14 16.12
C VAL A 248 9.09 1.64 16.18
N ILE A 249 9.41 2.75 15.50
CA ILE A 249 10.76 3.34 15.56
C ILE A 249 11.09 3.76 16.99
N GLU A 250 10.17 4.45 17.67
CA GLU A 250 10.36 4.91 19.05
C GLU A 250 10.48 3.75 20.05
N ALA A 251 9.74 2.67 19.84
CA ALA A 251 9.80 1.50 20.70
C ALA A 251 11.08 0.65 20.53
N VAL A 252 11.71 0.71 19.35
CA VAL A 252 12.94 -0.05 19.02
C VAL A 252 14.19 0.75 19.31
N ALA A 253 14.14 2.10 19.36
CA ALA A 253 15.28 2.98 19.59
C ALA A 253 15.76 2.96 21.04
#